data_be6b360cb702d6b56fcb63b87ba08d3c
#
_entry.id   be6b360cb702d6b56fcb63b87ba08d3c
#
_cell.length_a   1.000
_cell.length_b   1.000
_cell.length_c   1.000
_cell.angle_alpha   90.00
_cell.angle_beta   90.00
_cell.angle_gamma   90.00
#
_symmetry.space_group_name_H-M   'P 1'
#
loop_
_entity.id
_entity.type
_entity.pdbx_description
1 polymer ?
#
loop_
_entity_poly.entity_id
_entity_poly.type
_entity_poly.pdbx_seq_one_letter_code
_entity_poly.pdbx_strand_id
1 'polypeptide(L)'
;MAAIPDAAERPGRRPVTLAERLSHTGDRLFRWRSYLPLALVPLLAAGVVSAPPPFRSRAGELAWTLGCAAIAAAGVALRMYTVGTAPRGTSGRNTRAQKAESLNTTGPYSVVRHPLYLANYVIALGLSLVPRAWFVPIILSLAAALYYERIAVHEEEYLEAKFGPDFRAWAAGVPAFVPAVRRFRPAARPFSWTTALVREHYAIFEVTTLLFLLDLAERGRRDGRLSLDPLWTTLFALGAVVFVTLQVLKKRTRLFRRPRPEPPSTTS
;
A
#
# COMPACT_ATOMS: atom_id res chain seq x y z
N MET A 1 -27.17 -44.10 -48.71
CA MET A 1 -26.10 -43.10 -48.51
C MET A 1 -26.71 -41.97 -47.72
N ALA A 2 -26.65 -42.04 -46.37
CA ALA A 2 -27.25 -41.10 -45.44
C ALA A 2 -26.28 -39.96 -45.19
N ALA A 3 -26.73 -38.71 -45.41
CA ALA A 3 -25.93 -37.50 -45.16
C ALA A 3 -25.74 -37.30 -43.66
N ILE A 4 -24.49 -37.10 -43.28
CA ILE A 4 -24.07 -36.70 -41.93
C ILE A 4 -24.56 -35.26 -41.71
N PRO A 5 -25.32 -34.94 -40.64
CA PRO A 5 -25.72 -33.53 -40.37
C PRO A 5 -24.50 -32.74 -39.94
N ASP A 6 -24.40 -31.57 -40.56
CA ASP A 6 -23.41 -30.53 -40.34
C ASP A 6 -23.34 -30.15 -38.84
N ALA A 7 -22.13 -30.14 -38.32
CA ALA A 7 -21.86 -29.81 -36.95
C ALA A 7 -22.13 -28.30 -36.76
N ALA A 8 -23.32 -28.00 -36.17
CA ALA A 8 -23.68 -26.65 -35.76
C ALA A 8 -22.53 -26.00 -35.01
N GLU A 9 -21.99 -24.92 -35.58
CA GLU A 9 -20.99 -24.05 -34.99
C GLU A 9 -21.47 -23.62 -33.59
N ARG A 10 -20.82 -24.18 -32.58
CA ARG A 10 -20.94 -23.63 -31.22
C ARG A 10 -20.36 -22.22 -31.27
N PRO A 11 -21.11 -21.18 -30.81
CA PRO A 11 -20.59 -19.81 -30.81
C PRO A 11 -19.28 -19.79 -30.07
N GLY A 12 -18.19 -19.57 -30.79
CA GLY A 12 -16.82 -19.59 -30.30
C GLY A 12 -16.69 -18.59 -29.16
N ARG A 13 -16.37 -19.08 -27.97
CA ARG A 13 -15.88 -18.21 -26.89
C ARG A 13 -14.66 -17.48 -27.44
N ARG A 14 -14.77 -16.17 -27.63
CA ARG A 14 -13.62 -15.33 -27.98
C ARG A 14 -12.50 -15.67 -27.02
N PRO A 15 -11.27 -15.93 -27.50
CA PRO A 15 -10.14 -16.19 -26.61
C PRO A 15 -9.98 -15.00 -25.67
N VAL A 16 -10.03 -15.26 -24.35
CA VAL A 16 -9.86 -14.24 -23.31
C VAL A 16 -8.45 -13.71 -23.44
N THR A 17 -8.28 -12.43 -23.70
CA THR A 17 -6.97 -11.78 -23.84
C THR A 17 -6.19 -11.83 -22.51
N LEU A 18 -4.87 -11.68 -22.57
CA LEU A 18 -4.03 -11.61 -21.36
C LEU A 18 -4.49 -10.45 -20.44
N ALA A 19 -4.82 -9.29 -21.04
CA ALA A 19 -5.32 -8.13 -20.31
C ALA A 19 -6.63 -8.46 -19.54
N GLU A 20 -7.61 -9.10 -20.18
CA GLU A 20 -8.85 -9.52 -19.53
C GLU A 20 -8.60 -10.51 -18.39
N ARG A 21 -7.65 -11.44 -18.52
CA ARG A 21 -7.27 -12.38 -17.45
C ARG A 21 -6.61 -11.65 -16.28
N LEU A 22 -5.74 -10.68 -16.54
CA LEU A 22 -5.08 -9.87 -15.53
C LEU A 22 -6.10 -9.02 -14.77
N SER A 23 -7.04 -8.38 -15.48
CA SER A 23 -8.10 -7.56 -14.89
C SER A 23 -9.02 -8.39 -13.99
N HIS A 24 -9.51 -9.55 -14.44
CA HIS A 24 -10.33 -10.44 -13.62
C HIS A 24 -9.60 -10.93 -12.34
N THR A 25 -8.30 -11.19 -12.45
CA THR A 25 -7.48 -11.55 -11.30
C THR A 25 -7.28 -10.33 -10.40
N GLY A 26 -7.10 -9.14 -11.00
CA GLY A 26 -6.94 -7.87 -10.32
C GLY A 26 -8.15 -7.51 -9.43
N ASP A 27 -9.39 -7.72 -9.88
CA ASP A 27 -10.59 -7.50 -9.07
C ASP A 27 -10.60 -8.33 -7.78
N ARG A 28 -10.26 -9.63 -7.87
CA ARG A 28 -10.16 -10.49 -6.69
C ARG A 28 -9.07 -10.01 -5.73
N LEU A 29 -7.88 -9.70 -6.25
CA LEU A 29 -6.75 -9.21 -5.45
C LEU A 29 -7.04 -7.84 -4.84
N PHE A 30 -7.76 -6.97 -5.55
CA PHE A 30 -8.19 -5.67 -5.03
C PHE A 30 -9.10 -5.81 -3.80
N ARG A 31 -9.99 -6.77 -3.77
CA ARG A 31 -10.84 -7.07 -2.60
C ARG A 31 -10.02 -7.56 -1.41
N TRP A 32 -8.98 -8.36 -1.66
CA TRP A 32 -8.12 -8.95 -0.63
C TRP A 32 -6.95 -8.05 -0.22
N ARG A 33 -6.79 -6.87 -0.82
CA ARG A 33 -5.64 -5.98 -0.59
C ARG A 33 -5.41 -5.59 0.87
N SER A 34 -6.46 -5.58 1.70
CA SER A 34 -6.34 -5.27 3.13
C SER A 34 -5.71 -6.40 3.94
N TYR A 35 -5.67 -7.62 3.40
CA TYR A 35 -5.07 -8.79 4.05
C TYR A 35 -3.64 -9.06 3.58
N LEU A 36 -3.16 -8.32 2.58
CA LEU A 36 -1.80 -8.48 2.06
C LEU A 36 -0.71 -8.37 3.15
N PRO A 37 -0.79 -7.44 4.13
CA PRO A 37 0.18 -7.38 5.22
C PRO A 37 0.27 -8.68 6.02
N LEU A 38 -0.83 -9.44 6.14
CA LEU A 38 -0.82 -10.73 6.83
C LEU A 38 -0.01 -11.80 6.09
N ALA A 39 0.06 -11.73 4.76
CA ALA A 39 0.89 -12.64 3.95
C ALA A 39 2.39 -12.37 4.16
N LEU A 40 2.76 -11.19 4.60
CA LEU A 40 4.15 -10.84 4.91
C LEU A 40 4.63 -11.52 6.20
N VAL A 41 3.73 -11.78 7.16
CA VAL A 41 4.08 -12.34 8.48
C VAL A 41 4.82 -13.68 8.38
N PRO A 42 4.35 -14.72 7.66
CA PRO A 42 5.08 -15.97 7.54
C PRO A 42 6.45 -15.80 6.83
N LEU A 43 6.54 -14.88 5.86
CA LEU A 43 7.80 -14.58 5.20
C LEU A 43 8.81 -13.93 6.15
N LEU A 44 8.37 -12.97 6.97
CA LEU A 44 9.20 -12.35 8.00
C LEU A 44 9.62 -13.36 9.08
N ALA A 45 8.70 -14.25 9.50
CA ALA A 45 9.02 -15.31 10.45
C ALA A 45 10.09 -16.27 9.89
N ALA A 46 9.97 -16.68 8.63
CA ALA A 46 11.00 -17.46 7.95
C ALA A 46 12.34 -16.71 7.90
N GLY A 47 12.30 -15.40 7.66
CA GLY A 47 13.47 -14.52 7.69
C GLY A 47 14.14 -14.50 9.06
N VAL A 48 13.38 -14.35 10.15
CA VAL A 48 13.91 -14.37 11.52
C VAL A 48 14.55 -15.73 11.84
N VAL A 49 13.88 -16.84 11.48
CA VAL A 49 14.44 -18.20 11.70
C VAL A 49 15.75 -18.39 10.95
N SER A 50 15.85 -17.89 9.72
CA SER A 50 17.03 -18.01 8.84
C SER A 50 18.02 -16.86 8.98
N ALA A 51 17.81 -15.94 9.94
CA ALA A 51 18.66 -14.77 10.11
C ALA A 51 20.12 -15.17 10.34
N PRO A 52 21.10 -14.51 9.70
CA PRO A 52 22.50 -14.75 9.91
C PRO A 52 22.91 -14.40 11.35
N PRO A 53 24.12 -14.78 11.79
CA PRO A 53 24.64 -14.37 13.09
C PRO A 53 24.55 -12.84 13.28
N PRO A 54 24.35 -12.39 14.53
CA PRO A 54 24.25 -10.97 14.83
C PRO A 54 25.53 -10.23 14.42
N PHE A 55 25.42 -8.91 14.25
CA PHE A 55 26.60 -8.06 14.07
C PHE A 55 27.55 -8.19 15.28
N ARG A 56 28.84 -8.02 15.03
CA ARG A 56 29.85 -8.07 16.10
C ARG A 56 29.66 -6.98 17.17
N SER A 57 28.95 -5.91 16.86
CA SER A 57 28.69 -4.81 17.78
C SER A 57 27.18 -4.48 17.85
N ARG A 58 26.73 -4.10 19.03
CA ARG A 58 25.37 -3.59 19.24
C ARG A 58 25.08 -2.34 18.41
N ALA A 59 26.09 -1.50 18.21
CA ALA A 59 25.97 -0.31 17.37
C ALA A 59 25.66 -0.66 15.90
N GLY A 60 26.29 -1.70 15.37
CA GLY A 60 26.01 -2.19 14.01
C GLY A 60 24.59 -2.74 13.85
N GLU A 61 24.11 -3.50 14.84
CA GLU A 61 22.72 -3.99 14.84
C GLU A 61 21.72 -2.84 14.89
N LEU A 62 21.94 -1.88 15.78
CA LEU A 62 21.08 -0.71 15.91
C LEU A 62 21.09 0.14 14.64
N ALA A 63 22.25 0.41 14.07
CA ALA A 63 22.38 1.16 12.82
C ALA A 63 21.64 0.49 11.67
N TRP A 64 21.73 -0.85 11.53
CA TRP A 64 21.01 -1.62 10.53
C TRP A 64 19.50 -1.50 10.72
N THR A 65 18.99 -1.78 11.92
CA THR A 65 17.55 -1.77 12.19
C THR A 65 16.98 -0.36 12.10
N LEU A 66 17.72 0.68 12.52
CA LEU A 66 17.33 2.07 12.29
C LEU A 66 17.30 2.43 10.80
N GLY A 67 18.25 1.94 9.99
CA GLY A 67 18.22 2.09 8.53
C GLY A 67 16.98 1.46 7.92
N CYS A 68 16.64 0.24 8.32
CA CYS A 68 15.41 -0.44 7.90
C CYS A 68 14.15 0.32 8.33
N ALA A 69 14.12 0.81 9.57
CA ALA A 69 13.02 1.63 10.09
C ALA A 69 12.91 2.96 9.34
N ALA A 70 14.01 3.59 8.96
CA ALA A 70 14.01 4.82 8.16
C ALA A 70 13.43 4.59 6.77
N ILE A 71 13.74 3.46 6.12
CA ILE A 71 13.12 3.08 4.83
C ILE A 71 11.61 2.91 5.01
N ALA A 72 11.16 2.18 6.03
CA ALA A 72 9.74 2.01 6.30
C ALA A 72 9.05 3.35 6.62
N ALA A 73 9.69 4.22 7.41
CA ALA A 73 9.19 5.57 7.72
C ALA A 73 9.09 6.45 6.47
N ALA A 74 10.03 6.36 5.52
CA ALA A 74 9.93 7.05 4.24
C ALA A 74 8.70 6.61 3.44
N GLY A 75 8.37 5.32 3.45
CA GLY A 75 7.13 4.81 2.87
C GLY A 75 5.88 5.37 3.57
N VAL A 76 5.86 5.43 4.90
CA VAL A 76 4.77 6.06 5.67
C VAL A 76 4.65 7.54 5.32
N ALA A 77 5.77 8.27 5.25
CA ALA A 77 5.79 9.69 4.87
C ALA A 77 5.23 9.91 3.46
N LEU A 78 5.60 9.07 2.50
CA LEU A 78 5.05 9.12 1.14
C LEU A 78 3.54 8.88 1.13
N ARG A 79 3.03 7.92 1.92
CA ARG A 79 1.58 7.71 2.09
C ARG A 79 0.90 8.93 2.68
N MET A 80 1.45 9.47 3.78
CA MET A 80 0.92 10.66 4.44
C MET A 80 0.87 11.85 3.49
N TYR A 81 1.93 12.08 2.73
CA TYR A 81 1.98 13.16 1.74
C TYR A 81 0.95 12.95 0.63
N THR A 82 0.87 11.74 0.08
CA THR A 82 -0.10 11.40 -0.96
C THR A 82 -1.54 11.63 -0.50
N VAL A 83 -1.89 11.12 0.69
CA VAL A 83 -3.25 11.22 1.24
C VAL A 83 -3.56 12.62 1.74
N GLY A 84 -2.56 13.32 2.31
CA GLY A 84 -2.70 14.67 2.84
C GLY A 84 -2.90 15.74 1.78
N THR A 85 -2.46 15.48 0.53
CA THR A 85 -2.61 16.37 -0.62
C THR A 85 -3.71 15.95 -1.59
N ALA A 86 -4.21 14.71 -1.50
CA ALA A 86 -5.24 14.21 -2.40
C ALA A 86 -6.60 14.90 -2.20
N PRO A 87 -7.36 15.17 -3.26
CA PRO A 87 -8.73 15.61 -3.17
C PRO A 87 -9.60 14.64 -2.36
N ARG A 88 -10.65 15.16 -1.73
CA ARG A 88 -11.61 14.31 -1.01
C ARG A 88 -12.31 13.37 -2.00
N GLY A 89 -12.51 12.10 -1.59
CA GLY A 89 -13.21 11.11 -2.44
C GLY A 89 -12.33 10.39 -3.47
N THR A 90 -11.07 10.79 -3.68
CA THR A 90 -10.19 10.22 -4.73
C THR A 90 -9.18 9.19 -4.23
N SER A 91 -8.92 9.12 -2.93
CA SER A 91 -8.04 8.13 -2.31
C SER A 91 -8.74 7.50 -1.12
N GLY A 92 -9.48 6.41 -1.32
CA GLY A 92 -10.26 5.74 -0.28
C GLY A 92 -9.81 4.32 0.00
N ARG A 93 -9.93 3.86 1.27
CA ARG A 93 -9.87 2.45 1.67
C ARG A 93 -11.14 1.68 1.24
N ASN A 94 -11.76 2.06 0.11
CA ASN A 94 -12.98 1.40 -0.35
C ASN A 94 -12.61 0.07 -1.03
N THR A 95 -12.83 -1.04 -0.34
CA THR A 95 -12.58 -2.40 -0.85
C THR A 95 -13.76 -2.94 -1.68
N ARG A 96 -14.94 -2.32 -1.59
CA ARG A 96 -16.16 -2.81 -2.27
C ARG A 96 -16.41 -2.20 -3.65
N ALA A 97 -15.89 -1.00 -3.92
CA ALA A 97 -16.00 -0.37 -5.23
C ALA A 97 -14.91 0.68 -5.41
N GLN A 98 -14.39 0.81 -6.64
CA GLN A 98 -13.49 1.90 -6.99
C GLN A 98 -14.30 3.20 -7.01
N LYS A 99 -13.77 4.24 -6.35
CA LYS A 99 -14.37 5.59 -6.35
C LYS A 99 -13.27 6.59 -6.66
N ALA A 100 -13.42 7.27 -7.76
CA ALA A 100 -12.58 8.39 -8.14
C ALA A 100 -13.49 9.56 -8.54
N GLU A 101 -13.65 10.56 -7.70
CA GLU A 101 -14.47 11.75 -8.02
C GLU A 101 -13.73 12.68 -9.00
N SER A 102 -12.40 12.67 -8.97
CA SER A 102 -11.54 13.39 -9.90
C SER A 102 -10.24 12.62 -10.16
N LEU A 103 -9.61 12.87 -11.29
CA LEU A 103 -8.30 12.33 -11.64
C LEU A 103 -7.21 13.14 -10.92
N ASN A 104 -6.36 12.48 -10.12
CA ASN A 104 -5.21 13.10 -9.48
C ASN A 104 -4.01 13.07 -10.41
N THR A 105 -3.46 14.23 -10.77
CA THR A 105 -2.34 14.37 -11.70
C THR A 105 -1.18 15.19 -11.15
N THR A 106 -1.28 15.66 -9.90
CA THR A 106 -0.31 16.55 -9.23
C THR A 106 0.25 15.94 -7.95
N GLY A 107 1.27 16.56 -7.37
CA GLY A 107 1.97 15.99 -6.21
C GLY A 107 2.61 14.65 -6.55
N PRO A 108 2.50 13.61 -5.70
CA PRO A 108 3.02 12.28 -5.98
C PRO A 108 2.52 11.65 -7.28
N TYR A 109 1.28 11.99 -7.69
CA TYR A 109 0.68 11.50 -8.93
C TYR A 109 1.26 12.14 -10.20
N SER A 110 2.10 13.16 -10.09
CA SER A 110 2.86 13.70 -11.22
C SER A 110 4.12 12.91 -11.55
N VAL A 111 4.60 12.08 -10.63
CA VAL A 111 5.84 11.31 -10.77
C VAL A 111 5.63 9.81 -10.90
N VAL A 112 4.52 9.29 -10.35
CA VAL A 112 4.15 7.88 -10.42
C VAL A 112 2.63 7.72 -10.38
N ARG A 113 2.06 6.81 -11.19
CA ARG A 113 0.59 6.63 -11.26
C ARG A 113 0.02 6.04 -9.99
N HIS A 114 0.77 5.15 -9.31
CA HIS A 114 0.31 4.44 -8.11
C HIS A 114 1.19 4.75 -6.88
N PRO A 115 1.20 6.01 -6.37
CA PRO A 115 2.09 6.40 -5.27
C PRO A 115 1.80 5.65 -3.97
N LEU A 116 0.56 5.23 -3.71
CA LEU A 116 0.20 4.46 -2.52
C LEU A 116 0.71 3.02 -2.58
N TYR A 117 0.77 2.40 -3.77
CA TYR A 117 1.35 1.06 -3.94
C TYR A 117 2.87 1.11 -3.79
N LEU A 118 3.50 2.13 -4.37
CA LEU A 118 4.93 2.38 -4.15
C LEU A 118 5.25 2.57 -2.66
N ALA A 119 4.46 3.37 -1.96
CA ALA A 119 4.66 3.63 -0.53
C ALA A 119 4.48 2.35 0.31
N ASN A 120 3.48 1.53 0.02
CA ASN A 120 3.29 0.23 0.67
C ASN A 120 4.49 -0.69 0.43
N TYR A 121 5.00 -0.73 -0.81
CA TYR A 121 6.18 -1.50 -1.13
C TYR A 121 7.42 -1.03 -0.34
N VAL A 122 7.66 0.28 -0.26
CA VAL A 122 8.77 0.85 0.50
C VAL A 122 8.67 0.51 2.00
N ILE A 123 7.45 0.56 2.59
CA ILE A 123 7.21 0.12 3.96
C ILE A 123 7.59 -1.35 4.14
N ALA A 124 7.03 -2.21 3.29
CA ALA A 124 7.27 -3.65 3.37
C ALA A 124 8.73 -4.02 3.10
N LEU A 125 9.41 -3.30 2.19
CA LEU A 125 10.83 -3.45 1.92
C LEU A 125 11.66 -3.14 3.17
N GLY A 126 11.41 -2.00 3.84
CA GLY A 126 12.10 -1.66 5.07
C GLY A 126 11.95 -2.74 6.14
N LEU A 127 10.73 -3.25 6.35
CA LEU A 127 10.47 -4.33 7.30
C LEU A 127 11.12 -5.66 6.89
N SER A 128 11.14 -5.98 5.59
CA SER A 128 11.72 -7.22 5.07
C SER A 128 13.25 -7.31 5.19
N LEU A 129 13.91 -6.17 5.30
CA LEU A 129 15.35 -6.08 5.48
C LEU A 129 15.78 -6.33 6.93
N VAL A 130 14.89 -6.16 7.93
CA VAL A 130 15.22 -6.31 9.35
C VAL A 130 15.89 -7.65 9.67
N PRO A 131 15.36 -8.82 9.24
CA PRO A 131 15.95 -10.12 9.57
C PRO A 131 17.30 -10.41 8.88
N ARG A 132 17.76 -9.55 7.95
CA ARG A 132 19.00 -9.75 7.18
C ARG A 132 19.03 -11.04 6.34
N ALA A 133 17.90 -11.70 6.17
CA ALA A 133 17.75 -12.87 5.32
C ALA A 133 17.54 -12.42 3.87
N TRP A 134 18.53 -12.60 3.02
CA TRP A 134 18.60 -12.06 1.65
C TRP A 134 17.37 -12.40 0.78
N PHE A 135 16.80 -13.59 0.97
CA PHE A 135 15.65 -14.06 0.18
C PHE A 135 14.34 -13.32 0.50
N VAL A 136 14.21 -12.77 1.72
CA VAL A 136 12.97 -12.10 2.16
C VAL A 136 12.65 -10.87 1.30
N PRO A 137 13.55 -9.88 1.14
CA PRO A 137 13.27 -8.73 0.27
C PRO A 137 13.14 -9.12 -1.22
N ILE A 138 13.81 -10.18 -1.68
CA ILE A 138 13.67 -10.65 -3.07
C ILE A 138 12.28 -11.24 -3.31
N ILE A 139 11.83 -12.18 -2.47
CA ILE A 139 10.51 -12.79 -2.57
C ILE A 139 9.42 -11.72 -2.43
N LEU A 140 9.56 -10.80 -1.47
CA LEU A 140 8.65 -9.67 -1.31
C LEU A 140 8.57 -8.85 -2.59
N SER A 141 9.71 -8.49 -3.19
CA SER A 141 9.74 -7.63 -4.38
C SER A 141 9.08 -8.29 -5.58
N LEU A 142 9.35 -9.58 -5.80
CA LEU A 142 8.71 -10.35 -6.87
C LEU A 142 7.20 -10.48 -6.65
N ALA A 143 6.79 -10.82 -5.42
CA ALA A 143 5.38 -10.91 -5.07
C ALA A 143 4.66 -9.56 -5.20
N ALA A 144 5.29 -8.47 -4.75
CA ALA A 144 4.75 -7.11 -4.87
C ALA A 144 4.63 -6.68 -6.35
N ALA A 145 5.62 -6.95 -7.19
CA ALA A 145 5.57 -6.65 -8.61
C ALA A 145 4.38 -7.37 -9.28
N LEU A 146 4.26 -8.69 -9.09
CA LEU A 146 3.17 -9.49 -9.65
C LEU A 146 1.78 -9.07 -9.10
N TYR A 147 1.72 -8.68 -7.84
CA TYR A 147 0.48 -8.28 -7.18
C TYR A 147 0.03 -6.90 -7.64
N TYR A 148 0.93 -5.91 -7.57
CA TYR A 148 0.57 -4.53 -7.91
C TYR A 148 0.36 -4.32 -9.41
N GLU A 149 1.06 -5.06 -10.28
CA GLU A 149 0.78 -5.06 -11.71
C GLU A 149 -0.69 -5.38 -11.99
N ARG A 150 -1.22 -6.46 -11.42
CA ARG A 150 -2.61 -6.90 -11.65
C ARG A 150 -3.64 -5.91 -11.12
N ILE A 151 -3.40 -5.36 -9.92
CA ILE A 151 -4.31 -4.37 -9.34
C ILE A 151 -4.26 -3.07 -10.12
N ALA A 152 -3.07 -2.64 -10.54
CA ALA A 152 -2.90 -1.42 -11.32
C ALA A 152 -3.62 -1.50 -12.66
N VAL A 153 -3.50 -2.61 -13.39
CA VAL A 153 -4.24 -2.82 -14.64
C VAL A 153 -5.75 -2.67 -14.43
N HIS A 154 -6.30 -3.32 -13.42
CA HIS A 154 -7.74 -3.23 -13.10
C HIS A 154 -8.16 -1.80 -12.68
N GLU A 155 -7.30 -1.08 -11.93
CA GLU A 155 -7.58 0.30 -11.52
C GLU A 155 -7.48 1.27 -12.72
N GLU A 156 -6.51 1.08 -13.59
CA GLU A 156 -6.31 1.90 -14.78
C GLU A 156 -7.44 1.71 -15.80
N GLU A 157 -7.95 0.49 -16.01
CA GLU A 157 -9.15 0.24 -16.83
C GLU A 157 -10.37 1.01 -16.33
N TYR A 158 -10.59 1.01 -15.02
CA TYR A 158 -11.69 1.79 -14.42
C TYR A 158 -11.49 3.30 -14.61
N LEU A 159 -10.25 3.80 -14.40
CA LEU A 159 -9.94 5.23 -14.57
C LEU A 159 -10.04 5.65 -16.03
N GLU A 160 -9.60 4.82 -16.97
CA GLU A 160 -9.72 5.07 -18.40
C GLU A 160 -11.19 5.09 -18.86
N ALA A 161 -12.00 4.12 -18.41
CA ALA A 161 -13.43 4.10 -18.70
C ALA A 161 -14.15 5.33 -18.16
N LYS A 162 -13.67 5.90 -17.03
CA LYS A 162 -14.30 7.05 -16.38
C LYS A 162 -13.84 8.39 -16.91
N PHE A 163 -12.54 8.57 -17.17
CA PHE A 163 -11.92 9.85 -17.52
C PHE A 163 -11.46 9.94 -18.99
N GLY A 164 -11.50 8.82 -19.72
CA GLY A 164 -11.25 8.75 -21.15
C GLY A 164 -9.94 9.40 -21.60
N PRO A 165 -10.02 10.41 -22.49
CA PRO A 165 -8.84 11.08 -23.05
C PRO A 165 -7.93 11.72 -22.00
N ASP A 166 -8.48 12.28 -20.92
CA ASP A 166 -7.71 12.94 -19.85
C ASP A 166 -6.83 11.94 -19.12
N PHE A 167 -7.35 10.75 -18.85
CA PHE A 167 -6.56 9.66 -18.27
C PHE A 167 -5.43 9.25 -19.20
N ARG A 168 -5.70 9.03 -20.51
CA ARG A 168 -4.68 8.62 -21.49
C ARG A 168 -3.57 9.64 -21.63
N ALA A 169 -3.92 10.94 -21.71
CA ALA A 169 -2.95 12.03 -21.82
C ALA A 169 -2.01 12.08 -20.58
N TRP A 170 -2.58 11.94 -19.39
CA TRP A 170 -1.79 11.88 -18.16
C TRP A 170 -0.94 10.60 -18.06
N ALA A 171 -1.53 9.43 -18.30
CA ALA A 171 -0.87 8.14 -18.19
C ALA A 171 0.30 7.97 -19.18
N ALA A 172 0.21 8.55 -20.38
CA ALA A 172 1.30 8.55 -21.36
C ALA A 172 2.56 9.28 -20.84
N GLY A 173 2.38 10.24 -19.92
CA GLY A 173 3.48 11.03 -19.36
C GLY A 173 4.00 10.54 -18.01
N VAL A 174 3.28 9.68 -17.30
CA VAL A 174 3.61 9.29 -15.92
C VAL A 174 3.77 7.77 -15.83
N PRO A 175 4.93 7.24 -15.35
CA PRO A 175 5.13 5.80 -15.23
C PRO A 175 4.27 5.19 -14.11
N ALA A 176 3.96 3.88 -14.22
CA ALA A 176 3.10 3.18 -13.28
C ALA A 176 3.74 3.04 -11.88
N PHE A 177 5.00 2.60 -11.81
CA PHE A 177 5.66 2.20 -10.55
C PHE A 177 7.01 2.85 -10.31
N VAL A 178 7.83 3.08 -11.35
CA VAL A 178 9.16 3.68 -11.19
C VAL A 178 9.05 5.19 -11.24
N PRO A 179 9.34 5.92 -10.13
CA PRO A 179 9.07 7.36 -10.07
C PRO A 179 9.93 8.17 -11.03
N ALA A 180 9.33 9.01 -11.86
CA ALA A 180 9.99 9.99 -12.68
C ALA A 180 10.12 11.32 -11.90
N VAL A 181 10.98 11.35 -10.88
CA VAL A 181 11.09 12.47 -9.91
C VAL A 181 11.35 13.85 -10.57
N ARG A 182 12.01 13.87 -11.74
CA ARG A 182 12.24 15.11 -12.50
C ARG A 182 10.95 15.75 -13.04
N ARG A 183 9.85 15.01 -13.06
CA ARG A 183 8.52 15.47 -13.51
C ARG A 183 7.64 15.98 -12.38
N PHE A 184 8.18 16.09 -11.17
CA PHE A 184 7.41 16.53 -10.02
C PHE A 184 6.73 17.87 -10.25
N ARG A 185 5.43 17.91 -10.02
CA ARG A 185 4.61 19.12 -10.00
C ARG A 185 4.04 19.28 -8.59
N PRO A 186 4.10 20.46 -7.99
CA PRO A 186 3.50 20.71 -6.68
C PRO A 186 2.06 20.24 -6.63
N ALA A 187 1.63 19.75 -5.47
CA ALA A 187 0.25 19.33 -5.29
C ALA A 187 -0.71 20.51 -5.45
N ALA A 188 -1.83 20.29 -6.14
CA ALA A 188 -2.86 21.32 -6.36
C ALA A 188 -3.54 21.77 -5.05
N ARG A 189 -3.40 21.00 -3.99
CA ARG A 189 -3.97 21.30 -2.66
C ARG A 189 -2.88 21.38 -1.61
N PRO A 190 -3.02 22.27 -0.62
CA PRO A 190 -2.12 22.32 0.52
C PRO A 190 -2.20 21.02 1.32
N PHE A 191 -1.08 20.63 1.91
CA PHE A 191 -1.00 19.44 2.75
C PHE A 191 -1.85 19.58 4.01
N SER A 192 -2.69 18.58 4.28
CA SER A 192 -3.55 18.53 5.47
C SER A 192 -3.04 17.50 6.46
N TRP A 193 -2.41 17.92 7.54
CA TRP A 193 -1.95 17.07 8.64
C TRP A 193 -3.09 16.25 9.26
N THR A 194 -4.25 16.88 9.46
CA THR A 194 -5.43 16.20 10.00
C THR A 194 -5.86 15.03 9.12
N THR A 195 -5.94 15.26 7.79
CA THR A 195 -6.30 14.21 6.84
C THR A 195 -5.26 13.09 6.83
N ALA A 196 -3.98 13.44 6.77
CA ALA A 196 -2.88 12.48 6.75
C ALA A 196 -2.88 11.60 8.01
N LEU A 197 -2.92 12.20 9.20
CA LEU A 197 -2.89 11.47 10.46
C LEU A 197 -4.13 10.59 10.65
N VAL A 198 -5.34 11.12 10.40
CA VAL A 198 -6.59 10.35 10.56
C VAL A 198 -6.68 9.18 9.60
N ARG A 199 -6.03 9.25 8.45
CA ARG A 199 -6.06 8.17 7.47
C ARG A 199 -4.91 7.19 7.61
N GLU A 200 -3.74 7.63 8.05
CA GLU A 200 -2.51 6.84 8.05
C GLU A 200 -2.04 6.37 9.45
N HIS A 201 -2.76 6.71 10.53
CA HIS A 201 -2.42 6.22 11.88
C HIS A 201 -2.35 4.68 11.97
N TYR A 202 -3.10 3.97 11.12
CA TYR A 202 -3.00 2.51 11.02
C TYR A 202 -1.63 2.06 10.50
N ALA A 203 -1.11 2.74 9.46
CA ALA A 203 0.19 2.40 8.90
C ALA A 203 1.33 2.71 9.90
N ILE A 204 1.22 3.81 10.63
CA ILE A 204 2.18 4.15 11.69
C ILE A 204 2.19 3.05 12.76
N PHE A 205 1.01 2.68 13.26
CA PHE A 205 0.88 1.64 14.28
C PHE A 205 1.35 0.26 13.78
N GLU A 206 1.02 -0.10 12.54
CA GLU A 206 1.46 -1.35 11.92
C GLU A 206 2.98 -1.43 11.84
N VAL A 207 3.66 -0.38 11.37
CA VAL A 207 5.12 -0.33 11.25
C VAL A 207 5.79 -0.43 12.62
N THR A 208 5.34 0.35 13.61
CA THR A 208 5.93 0.31 14.96
C THR A 208 5.71 -1.03 15.64
N THR A 209 4.54 -1.66 15.42
CA THR A 209 4.22 -2.99 15.94
C THR A 209 5.11 -4.05 15.30
N LEU A 210 5.27 -4.05 13.97
CA LEU A 210 6.08 -5.04 13.28
C LEU A 210 7.58 -4.90 13.62
N LEU A 211 8.10 -3.69 13.73
CA LEU A 211 9.48 -3.46 14.17
C LEU A 211 9.71 -4.00 15.59
N PHE A 212 8.80 -3.73 16.51
CA PHE A 212 8.84 -4.26 17.87
C PHE A 212 8.79 -5.80 17.89
N LEU A 213 7.87 -6.40 17.15
CA LEU A 213 7.73 -7.87 17.09
C LEU A 213 8.95 -8.54 16.44
N LEU A 214 9.53 -7.94 15.41
CA LEU A 214 10.74 -8.45 14.76
C LEU A 214 11.94 -8.39 15.72
N ASP A 215 12.15 -7.27 16.42
CA ASP A 215 13.21 -7.17 17.43
C ASP A 215 13.03 -8.20 18.54
N LEU A 216 11.80 -8.34 19.05
CA LEU A 216 11.48 -9.32 20.10
C LEU A 216 11.73 -10.77 19.62
N ALA A 217 11.33 -11.10 18.40
CA ALA A 217 11.54 -12.43 17.82
C ALA A 217 13.03 -12.73 17.57
N GLU A 218 13.80 -11.76 17.05
CA GLU A 218 15.24 -11.92 16.85
C GLU A 218 15.98 -12.11 18.16
N ARG A 219 15.64 -11.35 19.22
CA ARG A 219 16.20 -11.51 20.56
C ARG A 219 15.82 -12.86 21.17
N GLY A 220 14.52 -13.24 21.08
CA GLY A 220 14.06 -14.54 21.56
C GLY A 220 14.84 -15.70 20.92
N ARG A 221 15.07 -15.63 19.60
CA ARG A 221 15.87 -16.64 18.88
C ARG A 221 17.35 -16.65 19.31
N ARG A 222 17.94 -15.46 19.49
CA ARG A 222 19.35 -15.30 19.81
C ARG A 222 19.67 -15.70 21.25
N ASP A 223 18.88 -15.18 22.19
CA ASP A 223 19.18 -15.22 23.61
C ASP A 223 18.45 -16.37 24.34
N GLY A 224 17.57 -17.11 23.62
CA GLY A 224 16.73 -18.19 24.19
C GLY A 224 15.67 -17.68 25.17
N ARG A 225 15.52 -16.38 25.33
CA ARG A 225 14.56 -15.73 26.23
C ARG A 225 14.01 -14.46 25.60
N LEU A 226 12.75 -14.15 25.90
CA LEU A 226 12.14 -12.89 25.47
C LEU A 226 12.68 -11.75 26.33
N SER A 227 13.32 -10.79 25.70
CA SER A 227 13.83 -9.57 26.32
C SER A 227 13.37 -8.34 25.54
N LEU A 228 12.86 -7.35 26.29
CA LEU A 228 12.36 -6.12 25.69
C LEU A 228 13.51 -5.12 25.49
N ASP A 229 13.61 -4.58 24.27
CA ASP A 229 14.50 -3.44 24.02
C ASP A 229 13.75 -2.14 24.33
N PRO A 230 14.35 -1.23 25.13
CA PRO A 230 13.68 0.02 25.52
C PRO A 230 13.27 0.90 24.34
N LEU A 231 14.09 0.97 23.28
CA LEU A 231 13.82 1.81 22.11
C LEU A 231 12.56 1.30 21.36
N TRP A 232 12.56 0.03 20.98
CA TRP A 232 11.46 -0.55 20.20
C TRP A 232 10.17 -0.65 21.01
N THR A 233 10.27 -0.94 22.30
CA THR A 233 9.14 -0.94 23.23
C THR A 233 8.54 0.47 23.35
N THR A 234 9.37 1.50 23.49
CA THR A 234 8.91 2.89 23.58
C THR A 234 8.24 3.33 22.27
N LEU A 235 8.86 3.03 21.12
CA LEU A 235 8.26 3.36 19.80
C LEU A 235 6.92 2.66 19.58
N PHE A 236 6.80 1.40 19.97
CA PHE A 236 5.54 0.66 19.93
C PHE A 236 4.50 1.31 20.86
N ALA A 237 4.86 1.62 22.10
CA ALA A 237 3.95 2.25 23.06
C ALA A 237 3.45 3.62 22.57
N LEU A 238 4.35 4.45 22.02
CA LEU A 238 3.98 5.74 21.41
C LEU A 238 3.04 5.54 20.21
N GLY A 239 3.35 4.58 19.33
CA GLY A 239 2.49 4.21 18.21
C GLY A 239 1.10 3.78 18.66
N ALA A 240 1.01 2.96 19.71
CA ALA A 240 -0.24 2.51 20.31
C ALA A 240 -1.05 3.67 20.91
N VAL A 241 -0.41 4.58 21.63
CA VAL A 241 -1.04 5.77 22.20
C VAL A 241 -1.62 6.65 21.09
N VAL A 242 -0.83 6.94 20.05
CA VAL A 242 -1.29 7.73 18.89
C VAL A 242 -2.47 7.03 18.22
N PHE A 243 -2.39 5.72 18.00
CA PHE A 243 -3.44 4.94 17.38
C PHE A 243 -4.74 5.00 18.17
N VAL A 244 -4.69 4.70 19.48
CA VAL A 244 -5.87 4.70 20.37
C VAL A 244 -6.47 6.10 20.45
N THR A 245 -5.64 7.14 20.64
CA THR A 245 -6.08 8.53 20.71
C THR A 245 -6.83 8.93 19.44
N LEU A 246 -6.27 8.69 18.27
CA LEU A 246 -6.92 9.03 17.00
C LEU A 246 -8.19 8.21 16.75
N GLN A 247 -8.24 6.96 17.17
CA GLN A 247 -9.45 6.13 17.11
C GLN A 247 -10.56 6.67 18.01
N VAL A 248 -10.23 7.07 19.23
CA VAL A 248 -11.20 7.66 20.19
C VAL A 248 -11.70 9.02 19.68
N LEU A 249 -10.79 9.88 19.23
CA LEU A 249 -11.15 11.18 18.65
C LEU A 249 -12.08 11.02 17.43
N LYS A 250 -11.77 10.09 16.54
CA LYS A 250 -12.59 9.78 15.35
C LYS A 250 -14.00 9.31 15.70
N LYS A 251 -14.16 8.56 16.82
CA LYS A 251 -15.46 8.06 17.27
C LYS A 251 -16.26 9.10 18.05
N ARG A 252 -15.59 9.90 18.89
CA ARG A 252 -16.24 10.80 19.85
C ARG A 252 -16.43 12.21 19.34
N THR A 253 -15.66 12.67 18.36
CA THR A 253 -15.73 14.06 17.89
C THR A 253 -16.35 14.14 16.48
N ARG A 254 -17.14 15.23 16.26
CA ARG A 254 -17.66 15.58 14.93
C ARG A 254 -16.57 16.16 14.00
N LEU A 255 -15.39 16.46 14.52
CA LEU A 255 -14.25 17.04 13.78
C LEU A 255 -13.87 16.24 12.52
N PHE A 256 -14.15 14.94 12.52
CA PHE A 256 -13.83 14.02 11.44
C PHE A 256 -15.06 13.47 10.71
N ARG A 257 -16.28 13.93 11.09
CA ARG A 257 -17.51 13.59 10.37
C ARG A 257 -17.53 14.31 9.02
N ARG A 258 -17.84 13.59 7.97
CA ARG A 258 -18.11 14.16 6.65
C ARG A 258 -19.27 15.14 6.77
N PRO A 259 -19.20 16.37 6.22
CA PRO A 259 -20.41 17.14 5.97
C PRO A 259 -21.32 16.28 5.11
N ARG A 260 -22.62 16.23 5.46
CA ARG A 260 -23.61 15.62 4.55
C ARG A 260 -23.57 16.38 3.21
N PRO A 261 -23.65 15.66 2.06
CA PRO A 261 -23.90 16.34 0.81
C PRO A 261 -25.15 17.19 0.97
N GLU A 262 -25.09 18.44 0.54
CA GLU A 262 -26.29 19.28 0.46
C GLU A 262 -27.28 18.58 -0.48
N PRO A 263 -28.56 18.51 -0.13
CA PRO A 263 -29.58 18.01 -1.05
C PRO A 263 -29.55 18.86 -2.32
N PRO A 264 -29.80 18.27 -3.51
CA PRO A 264 -29.86 19.02 -4.74
C PRO A 264 -30.87 20.15 -4.55
N SER A 265 -30.45 21.39 -4.85
CA SER A 265 -31.32 22.55 -4.83
C SER A 265 -32.47 22.26 -5.80
N THR A 266 -33.66 22.09 -5.26
CA THR A 266 -34.89 22.10 -6.04
C THR A 266 -35.09 23.51 -6.57
N THR A 267 -34.59 23.78 -7.77
CA THR A 267 -35.00 24.92 -8.55
C THR A 267 -36.41 24.63 -9.04
N SER A 268 -37.38 25.28 -8.42
CA SER A 268 -38.76 25.45 -8.87
C SER A 268 -38.83 26.30 -10.14
#